data_0723255c56b9d013559fc97ab2724720
#
_entry.id   0723255c56b9d013559fc97ab2724720
#
_cell.length_a   1.000
_cell.length_b   1.000
_cell.length_c   1.000
_cell.angle_alpha   90.00
_cell.angle_beta   90.00
_cell.angle_gamma   90.00
#
_symmetry.space_group_name_H-M   'P 1'
#
loop_
_entity.id
_entity.type
_entity.pdbx_description
1 polymer ?
#
loop_
_entity_poly.entity_id
_entity_poly.type
_entity_poly.pdbx_seq_one_letter_code
_entity_poly.pdbx_strand_id
1 'polypeptide(L)'
;MLPLTFVVMVAAAVVGYATEESGVTSISSGNSGGRSSFGKSGEGSQDPQDQDPKATAPADDGNAYTPRRTEQNARVGAVFEKDDSGDHFCTASVVQSPGRNMLITAAHCAFDSDAGSTVDDLVFAPDYRNGDEPTGLWKVKKVIVDDHWAKSQDEDYDVAFLVLDKKSGKQVQDVLGGNTLGIDRGFDNEVKITGYPTSRNTPISCQNRTTKFSDTQLRIQCTDFEGGTSGSPWLADYDPKSHTGTVIGVLGGHEGGGDEDDVSYAAYFGEDIAKLYKHAQDED
;
A
#
# COMPACT_ATOMS: atom_id res chain seq x y z
N MET A 1 39.91 -39.44 2.24
CA MET A 1 38.68 -38.97 2.86
C MET A 1 37.66 -38.79 1.73
N LEU A 2 36.68 -39.72 1.66
CA LEU A 2 35.60 -39.72 0.65
C LEU A 2 34.46 -38.82 1.14
N PRO A 3 33.77 -38.05 0.26
CA PRO A 3 32.56 -37.35 0.64
C PRO A 3 31.34 -38.29 0.60
N LEU A 4 30.52 -38.17 1.64
CA LEU A 4 29.30 -38.91 1.83
C LEU A 4 28.17 -38.18 1.08
N THR A 5 27.62 -38.82 0.05
CA THR A 5 26.47 -38.31 -0.70
C THR A 5 25.18 -38.75 -0.01
N PHE A 6 24.38 -37.79 0.47
CA PHE A 6 23.03 -38.05 0.95
C PHE A 6 22.05 -37.99 -0.24
N VAL A 7 21.38 -39.12 -0.50
CA VAL A 7 20.26 -39.22 -1.43
C VAL A 7 18.97 -39.00 -0.63
N VAL A 8 18.23 -37.94 -0.94
CA VAL A 8 16.88 -37.70 -0.41
C VAL A 8 15.86 -38.28 -1.40
N MET A 9 15.12 -39.29 -0.95
CA MET A 9 13.97 -39.82 -1.68
C MET A 9 12.74 -38.97 -1.39
N VAL A 10 12.16 -38.38 -2.43
CA VAL A 10 10.86 -37.71 -2.37
C VAL A 10 9.78 -38.73 -2.75
N ALA A 11 8.88 -39.01 -1.80
CA ALA A 11 7.69 -39.82 -2.04
C ALA A 11 6.53 -38.93 -2.48
N ALA A 12 6.05 -39.11 -3.70
CA ALA A 12 4.86 -38.43 -4.22
C ALA A 12 3.60 -39.20 -3.75
N ALA A 13 2.73 -38.53 -2.99
CA ALA A 13 1.40 -39.03 -2.67
C ALA A 13 0.39 -38.49 -3.70
N VAL A 14 -0.21 -39.40 -4.45
CA VAL A 14 -1.33 -39.12 -5.36
C VAL A 14 -2.62 -39.18 -4.56
N VAL A 15 -3.34 -38.06 -4.46
CA VAL A 15 -4.70 -37.99 -3.91
C VAL A 15 -5.67 -37.91 -5.08
N GLY A 16 -6.49 -38.97 -5.23
CA GLY A 16 -7.54 -39.02 -6.23
C GLY A 16 -8.79 -38.20 -5.77
N TYR A 17 -9.34 -37.40 -6.64
CA TYR A 17 -10.63 -36.76 -6.46
C TYR A 17 -11.74 -37.57 -7.10
N ALA A 18 -12.74 -37.91 -6.29
CA ALA A 18 -14.00 -38.49 -6.73
C ALA A 18 -14.97 -37.36 -7.09
N THR A 19 -15.55 -37.43 -8.28
CA THR A 19 -16.63 -36.56 -8.76
C THR A 19 -17.97 -37.15 -8.35
N GLU A 20 -18.79 -36.41 -7.63
CA GLU A 20 -20.24 -36.68 -7.49
C GLU A 20 -21.06 -35.71 -8.28
N GLU A 21 -21.78 -36.21 -9.26
CA GLU A 21 -22.88 -35.56 -9.95
C GLU A 21 -24.18 -35.73 -9.16
N SER A 22 -24.95 -34.68 -9.00
CA SER A 22 -26.41 -34.69 -8.72
C SER A 22 -26.96 -33.34 -9.12
N GLY A 23 -27.78 -33.17 -10.09
CA GLY A 23 -29.12 -33.71 -10.23
C GLY A 23 -30.05 -32.51 -10.32
N VAL A 24 -30.44 -32.12 -11.55
CA VAL A 24 -31.35 -31.04 -11.93
C VAL A 24 -32.79 -31.41 -11.53
N THR A 25 -33.57 -30.49 -10.93
CA THR A 25 -35.01 -30.46 -11.05
C THR A 25 -35.53 -29.05 -11.19
N SER A 26 -36.06 -28.81 -12.37
CA SER A 26 -36.87 -27.64 -12.75
C SER A 26 -38.34 -27.84 -12.29
N ILE A 27 -38.98 -26.81 -11.76
CA ILE A 27 -40.43 -26.72 -11.73
C ILE A 27 -40.83 -25.31 -12.19
N SER A 28 -41.64 -25.30 -13.23
CA SER A 28 -42.27 -24.14 -13.84
C SER A 28 -43.72 -23.96 -13.31
N SER A 29 -44.24 -22.76 -13.49
CA SER A 29 -45.60 -22.27 -13.62
C SER A 29 -46.04 -21.35 -12.48
N GLY A 30 -46.73 -20.23 -12.71
CA GLY A 30 -47.54 -19.76 -13.80
C GLY A 30 -48.07 -18.35 -13.56
N ASN A 31 -48.52 -17.83 -14.57
CA ASN A 31 -49.16 -16.67 -15.08
C ASN A 31 -50.27 -15.99 -14.23
N SER A 32 -50.31 -14.65 -14.29
CA SER A 32 -51.49 -13.76 -14.61
C SER A 32 -51.15 -12.33 -14.17
N GLY A 33 -51.06 -11.32 -15.01
CA GLY A 33 -52.15 -10.69 -15.75
C GLY A 33 -52.60 -9.41 -15.02
N GLY A 34 -52.18 -8.20 -15.48
CA GLY A 34 -52.71 -6.93 -14.98
C GLY A 34 -52.12 -5.73 -15.75
N ARG A 35 -52.90 -5.22 -16.67
CA ARG A 35 -52.62 -4.11 -17.59
C ARG A 35 -53.18 -2.80 -17.03
N SER A 36 -52.39 -1.69 -17.02
CA SER A 36 -52.85 -0.29 -17.23
C SER A 36 -51.66 0.65 -17.15
N SER A 37 -51.32 1.25 -18.16
CA SER A 37 -51.54 2.50 -18.88
C SER A 37 -50.76 3.72 -18.35
N PHE A 38 -49.89 4.19 -19.25
CA PHE A 38 -49.47 5.58 -19.58
C PHE A 38 -49.16 6.60 -18.46
N GLY A 39 -47.92 7.00 -18.41
CA GLY A 39 -47.44 8.27 -17.88
C GLY A 39 -46.04 8.54 -18.37
N LYS A 40 -45.95 9.36 -19.40
CA LYS A 40 -44.70 9.81 -20.02
C LYS A 40 -44.20 11.04 -19.28
N SER A 41 -43.12 10.94 -18.58
CA SER A 41 -42.27 12.09 -18.26
C SER A 41 -40.83 11.58 -18.22
N GLY A 42 -39.99 12.20 -19.04
CA GLY A 42 -38.57 11.88 -19.14
C GLY A 42 -37.86 12.31 -17.86
N GLU A 43 -37.22 11.35 -17.26
CA GLU A 43 -36.16 11.59 -16.31
C GLU A 43 -34.95 10.85 -16.84
N GLY A 44 -33.90 11.64 -17.04
CA GLY A 44 -32.61 11.14 -17.44
C GLY A 44 -32.13 10.07 -16.49
N SER A 45 -31.69 8.96 -17.06
CA SER A 45 -30.87 7.96 -16.40
C SER A 45 -29.62 8.68 -15.87
N GLN A 46 -29.68 9.12 -14.63
CA GLN A 46 -28.47 9.37 -13.86
C GLN A 46 -27.97 8.00 -13.44
N ASP A 47 -26.82 7.60 -14.00
CA ASP A 47 -25.94 6.61 -13.42
C ASP A 47 -25.90 6.87 -11.91
N PRO A 48 -25.88 5.82 -11.06
CA PRO A 48 -25.55 6.00 -9.67
C PRO A 48 -24.09 6.40 -9.60
N GLN A 49 -23.83 7.68 -9.89
CA GLN A 49 -22.53 8.29 -9.63
C GLN A 49 -22.25 8.14 -8.15
N ASP A 50 -21.13 7.45 -7.90
CA ASP A 50 -20.17 7.70 -6.84
C ASP A 50 -20.54 8.94 -6.01
N GLN A 51 -21.53 8.79 -5.16
CA GLN A 51 -21.67 9.69 -4.03
C GLN A 51 -20.58 9.23 -3.07
N ASP A 52 -19.46 9.96 -3.14
CA ASP A 52 -18.50 10.00 -2.05
C ASP A 52 -19.34 10.14 -0.76
N PRO A 53 -19.49 9.11 0.07
CA PRO A 53 -20.19 9.29 1.30
C PRO A 53 -19.36 10.34 2.01
N LYS A 54 -19.94 11.53 2.22
CA LYS A 54 -19.44 12.56 3.12
C LYS A 54 -18.74 11.80 4.22
N ALA A 55 -17.39 11.87 4.23
CA ALA A 55 -16.58 11.10 5.12
C ALA A 55 -16.98 11.47 6.56
N THR A 56 -17.98 10.79 7.06
CA THR A 56 -17.98 10.43 8.45
C THR A 56 -16.81 9.48 8.50
N ALA A 57 -15.68 9.95 9.03
CA ALA A 57 -14.62 9.08 9.45
C ALA A 57 -15.30 7.87 10.09
N PRO A 58 -15.03 6.62 9.63
CA PRO A 58 -15.37 5.48 10.46
C PRO A 58 -14.79 5.83 11.82
N ALA A 59 -15.52 5.57 12.88
CA ALA A 59 -15.04 5.86 14.21
C ALA A 59 -13.61 5.36 14.31
N ASP A 60 -12.72 6.13 14.98
CA ASP A 60 -11.31 5.80 15.22
C ASP A 60 -11.21 4.51 16.04
N ASP A 61 -11.55 3.39 15.45
CA ASP A 61 -11.66 2.08 16.11
C ASP A 61 -10.53 1.11 15.74
N GLY A 62 -9.67 1.52 14.79
CA GLY A 62 -8.56 0.71 14.35
C GLY A 62 -8.92 -0.50 13.50
N ASN A 63 -10.18 -0.68 13.09
CA ASN A 63 -10.58 -1.79 12.25
C ASN A 63 -10.19 -1.54 10.79
N ALA A 64 -9.57 -2.53 10.16
CA ALA A 64 -9.27 -2.47 8.73
C ALA A 64 -10.52 -2.66 7.87
N TYR A 65 -10.53 -1.95 6.74
CA TYR A 65 -11.57 -2.06 5.73
C TYR A 65 -10.98 -1.96 4.32
N THR A 66 -11.67 -2.48 3.31
CA THR A 66 -11.27 -2.27 1.91
C THR A 66 -11.72 -0.88 1.46
N PRO A 67 -10.78 0.05 1.17
CA PRO A 67 -11.13 1.41 0.77
C PRO A 67 -11.68 1.43 -0.65
N ARG A 68 -12.56 2.41 -0.95
CA ARG A 68 -12.98 2.69 -2.33
C ARG A 68 -11.83 3.35 -3.11
N ARG A 69 -11.91 3.31 -4.44
CA ARG A 69 -11.02 4.12 -5.30
C ARG A 69 -11.33 5.59 -5.09
N THR A 70 -10.32 6.38 -4.76
CA THR A 70 -10.38 7.84 -4.61
C THR A 70 -9.05 8.42 -5.06
N GLU A 71 -9.01 9.71 -5.37
CA GLU A 71 -7.75 10.40 -5.70
C GLU A 71 -6.70 10.29 -4.58
N GLN A 72 -7.14 10.27 -3.30
CA GLN A 72 -6.25 10.06 -2.17
C GLN A 72 -5.64 8.66 -2.20
N ASN A 73 -6.48 7.62 -2.34
CA ASN A 73 -6.01 6.24 -2.31
C ASN A 73 -5.18 5.90 -3.56
N ALA A 74 -5.42 6.59 -4.70
CA ALA A 74 -4.66 6.40 -5.93
C ALA A 74 -3.17 6.78 -5.81
N ARG A 75 -2.77 7.53 -4.77
CA ARG A 75 -1.36 7.84 -4.49
C ARG A 75 -0.62 6.74 -3.76
N VAL A 76 -1.34 5.75 -3.25
CA VAL A 76 -0.78 4.57 -2.59
C VAL A 76 -0.85 3.40 -3.56
N GLY A 77 0.18 2.59 -3.61
CA GLY A 77 0.26 1.47 -4.53
C GLY A 77 1.10 0.33 -3.98
N ALA A 78 0.93 -0.81 -4.60
CA ALA A 78 1.71 -2.01 -4.34
C ALA A 78 3.09 -1.90 -5.00
N VAL A 79 4.10 -2.49 -4.35
CA VAL A 79 5.48 -2.61 -4.86
C VAL A 79 5.74 -4.05 -5.24
N PHE A 80 6.31 -4.25 -6.43
CA PHE A 80 6.66 -5.55 -7.00
C PHE A 80 8.12 -5.53 -7.46
N GLU A 81 8.72 -6.71 -7.58
CA GLU A 81 9.89 -6.93 -8.42
C GLU A 81 9.42 -7.24 -9.85
N LYS A 82 10.01 -6.58 -10.84
CA LYS A 82 9.53 -6.62 -12.23
C LYS A 82 9.55 -8.01 -12.88
N ASP A 83 10.57 -8.80 -12.58
CA ASP A 83 10.80 -10.12 -13.19
C ASP A 83 10.22 -11.26 -12.35
N ASP A 84 9.72 -10.95 -11.16
CA ASP A 84 8.96 -11.88 -10.36
C ASP A 84 7.51 -11.81 -10.82
N SER A 85 7.03 -12.89 -11.46
CA SER A 85 5.59 -13.07 -11.74
C SER A 85 4.79 -13.27 -10.44
N GLY A 86 5.43 -12.95 -9.32
CA GLY A 86 4.96 -13.07 -7.97
C GLY A 86 4.05 -11.96 -7.51
N ASP A 87 3.66 -12.09 -6.28
CA ASP A 87 2.80 -11.14 -5.59
C ASP A 87 3.59 -9.89 -5.19
N HIS A 88 2.88 -8.78 -4.98
CA HIS A 88 3.46 -7.60 -4.36
C HIS A 88 3.95 -7.94 -2.94
N PHE A 89 5.00 -7.27 -2.51
CA PHE A 89 5.64 -7.56 -1.21
C PHE A 89 5.72 -6.35 -0.27
N CYS A 90 5.44 -5.15 -0.79
CA CYS A 90 5.46 -3.89 -0.03
C CYS A 90 4.44 -2.88 -0.59
N THR A 91 4.31 -1.78 0.11
CA THR A 91 3.48 -0.64 -0.22
C THR A 91 4.35 0.62 -0.35
N ALA A 92 4.00 1.53 -1.25
CA ALA A 92 4.62 2.85 -1.35
C ALA A 92 3.59 3.94 -1.59
N SER A 93 3.97 5.20 -1.42
CA SER A 93 3.11 6.36 -1.64
C SER A 93 3.82 7.49 -2.38
N VAL A 94 3.10 8.18 -3.28
CA VAL A 94 3.63 9.37 -3.96
C VAL A 94 3.73 10.53 -2.98
N VAL A 95 4.94 11.10 -2.86
CA VAL A 95 5.21 12.32 -2.11
C VAL A 95 5.66 13.44 -3.04
N GLN A 96 5.40 14.69 -2.62
CA GLN A 96 5.80 15.86 -3.42
C GLN A 96 7.32 15.95 -3.49
N SER A 97 7.84 16.26 -4.68
CA SER A 97 9.25 16.56 -4.90
C SER A 97 9.40 17.59 -6.03
N PRO A 98 10.54 18.28 -6.12
CA PRO A 98 10.83 19.18 -7.24
C PRO A 98 10.77 18.47 -8.60
N GLY A 99 11.31 17.25 -8.72
CA GLY A 99 11.28 16.41 -9.92
C GLY A 99 9.92 15.77 -10.19
N ARG A 100 9.01 15.77 -9.19
CA ARG A 100 7.63 15.26 -9.29
C ARG A 100 7.51 13.76 -9.58
N ASN A 101 8.51 13.00 -9.19
CA ASN A 101 8.71 11.59 -9.50
C ASN A 101 9.07 10.72 -8.28
N MET A 102 8.75 11.18 -7.07
CA MET A 102 9.23 10.55 -5.84
C MET A 102 8.14 9.76 -5.12
N LEU A 103 8.54 8.59 -4.61
CA LEU A 103 7.76 7.80 -3.65
C LEU A 103 8.48 7.79 -2.29
N ILE A 104 7.70 7.47 -1.25
CA ILE A 104 8.21 7.06 0.07
C ILE A 104 7.72 5.65 0.38
N THR A 105 8.58 4.87 1.02
CA THR A 105 8.31 3.50 1.52
C THR A 105 9.22 3.19 2.70
N ALA A 106 9.15 1.98 3.26
CA ALA A 106 10.14 1.50 4.23
C ALA A 106 11.47 1.15 3.54
N ALA A 107 12.59 1.31 4.24
CA ALA A 107 13.91 1.01 3.68
C ALA A 107 14.09 -0.48 3.43
N HIS A 108 13.56 -1.34 4.32
CA HIS A 108 13.61 -2.80 4.14
C HIS A 108 12.86 -3.29 2.88
N CYS A 109 11.96 -2.48 2.30
CA CYS A 109 11.31 -2.77 1.03
C CYS A 109 12.17 -2.51 -0.20
N ALA A 110 13.24 -1.75 -0.06
CA ALA A 110 13.99 -1.23 -1.20
C ALA A 110 15.50 -1.47 -1.10
N PHE A 111 15.98 -1.94 0.04
CA PHE A 111 17.39 -2.20 0.29
C PHE A 111 17.56 -3.56 0.98
N ASP A 112 18.23 -4.48 0.29
CA ASP A 112 18.63 -5.77 0.83
C ASP A 112 19.89 -5.60 1.68
N SER A 113 19.70 -5.65 2.99
CA SER A 113 20.80 -5.48 3.95
C SER A 113 21.78 -6.64 3.96
N ASP A 114 21.36 -7.85 3.61
CA ASP A 114 22.23 -9.02 3.53
C ASP A 114 23.12 -8.95 2.29
N ALA A 115 22.59 -8.48 1.17
CA ALA A 115 23.36 -8.19 -0.03
C ALA A 115 24.15 -6.88 0.07
N GLY A 116 23.79 -5.97 0.97
CA GLY A 116 24.36 -4.63 1.11
C GLY A 116 24.10 -3.75 -0.12
N SER A 117 22.95 -3.94 -0.78
CA SER A 117 22.61 -3.27 -2.03
C SER A 117 21.11 -2.97 -2.12
N THR A 118 20.77 -2.05 -3.00
CA THR A 118 19.34 -1.79 -3.34
C THR A 118 18.73 -2.98 -4.06
N VAL A 119 17.44 -3.20 -3.81
CA VAL A 119 16.64 -4.18 -4.57
C VAL A 119 16.51 -3.70 -6.01
N ASP A 120 16.84 -4.58 -6.96
CA ASP A 120 16.80 -4.28 -8.39
C ASP A 120 15.38 -4.37 -8.97
N ASP A 121 15.16 -3.72 -10.11
CA ASP A 121 13.96 -3.80 -10.94
C ASP A 121 12.61 -3.60 -10.22
N LEU A 122 12.60 -2.80 -9.15
CA LEU A 122 11.38 -2.43 -8.45
C LEU A 122 10.40 -1.68 -9.38
N VAL A 123 9.12 -2.03 -9.27
CA VAL A 123 8.02 -1.33 -9.94
C VAL A 123 6.91 -0.99 -8.95
N PHE A 124 6.30 0.17 -9.16
CA PHE A 124 5.20 0.68 -8.36
C PHE A 124 3.89 0.63 -9.16
N ALA A 125 2.86 0.03 -8.60
CA ALA A 125 1.51 -0.07 -9.17
C ALA A 125 0.53 0.74 -8.32
N PRO A 126 0.29 2.02 -8.63
CA PRO A 126 -0.65 2.85 -7.87
C PRO A 126 -2.08 2.37 -8.06
N ASP A 127 -2.87 2.40 -6.98
CA ASP A 127 -4.28 1.95 -6.94
C ASP A 127 -4.50 0.53 -7.49
N TYR A 128 -3.50 -0.34 -7.32
CA TYR A 128 -3.56 -1.74 -7.75
C TYR A 128 -4.75 -2.48 -7.13
N ARG A 129 -5.49 -3.25 -7.96
CA ARG A 129 -6.57 -4.12 -7.48
C ARG A 129 -6.80 -5.29 -8.42
N ASN A 130 -6.53 -6.52 -7.94
CA ASN A 130 -6.83 -7.75 -8.67
C ASN A 130 -6.25 -7.79 -10.10
N GLY A 131 -5.03 -7.29 -10.29
CA GLY A 131 -4.38 -7.19 -11.59
C GLY A 131 -4.77 -5.96 -12.41
N ASP A 132 -5.67 -5.11 -11.91
CA ASP A 132 -5.99 -3.83 -12.54
C ASP A 132 -5.00 -2.75 -12.07
N GLU A 133 -4.34 -2.13 -13.02
CA GLU A 133 -3.32 -1.09 -12.86
C GLU A 133 -3.75 0.17 -13.61
N PRO A 134 -4.59 1.03 -13.03
CA PRO A 134 -5.24 2.14 -13.75
C PRO A 134 -4.28 3.09 -14.47
N THR A 135 -3.10 3.30 -13.90
CA THR A 135 -2.03 4.12 -14.50
C THR A 135 -0.85 3.28 -14.98
N GLY A 136 -0.95 1.95 -14.86
CA GLY A 136 0.08 0.96 -15.17
C GLY A 136 1.29 1.06 -14.25
N LEU A 137 2.26 0.19 -14.46
CA LEU A 137 3.48 0.09 -13.65
C LEU A 137 4.42 1.28 -13.87
N TRP A 138 5.02 1.77 -12.78
CA TRP A 138 6.04 2.83 -12.76
C TRP A 138 7.37 2.25 -12.30
N LYS A 139 8.40 2.33 -13.15
CA LYS A 139 9.72 1.78 -12.85
C LYS A 139 10.46 2.65 -11.85
N VAL A 140 11.04 2.05 -10.82
CA VAL A 140 12.00 2.69 -9.93
C VAL A 140 13.34 2.83 -10.66
N LYS A 141 13.86 4.05 -10.68
CA LYS A 141 15.15 4.41 -11.27
C LYS A 141 16.26 4.43 -10.23
N LYS A 142 15.94 4.88 -9.01
CA LYS A 142 16.91 5.07 -7.94
C LYS A 142 16.25 4.85 -6.58
N VAL A 143 16.98 4.23 -5.68
CA VAL A 143 16.63 4.04 -4.27
C VAL A 143 17.57 4.89 -3.42
N ILE A 144 17.01 5.62 -2.45
CA ILE A 144 17.76 6.43 -1.49
C ILE A 144 17.35 6.01 -0.08
N VAL A 145 18.33 5.51 0.68
CA VAL A 145 18.22 5.12 2.10
C VAL A 145 19.28 5.81 2.92
N ASP A 146 19.07 5.89 4.23
CA ASP A 146 20.09 6.43 5.14
C ASP A 146 21.23 5.44 5.36
N ASP A 147 22.43 5.95 5.63
CA ASP A 147 23.62 5.16 5.92
C ASP A 147 23.47 4.30 7.20
N HIS A 148 22.67 4.75 8.18
CA HIS A 148 22.41 3.97 9.40
C HIS A 148 21.58 2.72 9.09
N TRP A 149 20.58 2.85 8.20
CA TRP A 149 19.89 1.67 7.68
C TRP A 149 20.81 0.77 6.89
N ALA A 150 21.49 1.31 5.89
CA ALA A 150 22.33 0.53 4.98
C ALA A 150 23.48 -0.23 5.67
N LYS A 151 24.01 0.29 6.79
CA LYS A 151 25.17 -0.29 7.50
C LYS A 151 24.80 -1.14 8.70
N SER A 152 23.68 -0.87 9.36
CA SER A 152 23.34 -1.47 10.65
C SER A 152 21.88 -1.90 10.81
N GLN A 153 21.05 -1.68 9.80
CA GLN A 153 19.60 -1.93 9.87
C GLN A 153 18.95 -1.24 11.09
N ASP A 154 19.40 0.01 11.33
CA ASP A 154 18.86 0.78 12.45
C ASP A 154 17.39 1.11 12.18
N GLU A 155 16.50 0.54 12.99
CA GLU A 155 15.04 0.65 12.84
C GLU A 155 14.53 2.09 12.86
N ASP A 156 15.26 3.03 13.46
CA ASP A 156 14.91 4.45 13.48
C ASP A 156 15.09 5.14 12.11
N TYR A 157 15.74 4.44 11.18
CA TYR A 157 16.01 4.89 9.80
C TYR A 157 15.36 4.01 8.74
N ASP A 158 14.37 3.18 9.09
CA ASP A 158 13.65 2.32 8.15
C ASP A 158 12.70 3.12 7.23
N VAL A 159 13.28 4.03 6.46
CA VAL A 159 12.60 4.90 5.49
C VAL A 159 13.43 4.97 4.21
N ALA A 160 12.77 4.82 3.07
CA ALA A 160 13.38 4.99 1.75
C ALA A 160 12.59 5.98 0.88
N PHE A 161 13.32 6.71 0.04
CA PHE A 161 12.75 7.48 -1.08
C PHE A 161 13.12 6.81 -2.39
N LEU A 162 12.14 6.66 -3.29
CA LEU A 162 12.31 6.04 -4.59
C LEU A 162 12.08 7.08 -5.68
N VAL A 163 13.05 7.28 -6.55
CA VAL A 163 12.91 8.12 -7.74
C VAL A 163 12.43 7.26 -8.90
N LEU A 164 11.36 7.68 -9.56
CA LEU A 164 10.75 6.95 -10.66
C LEU A 164 11.18 7.46 -12.03
N ASP A 165 11.19 6.57 -13.01
CA ASP A 165 11.28 6.94 -14.42
C ASP A 165 9.99 7.64 -14.89
N LYS A 166 10.13 8.53 -15.89
CA LYS A 166 8.97 9.08 -16.61
C LYS A 166 8.23 7.97 -17.33
N LYS A 167 6.91 8.03 -17.26
CA LYS A 167 6.02 7.16 -18.03
C LYS A 167 5.26 7.97 -19.07
N SER A 168 5.43 7.66 -20.36
CA SER A 168 4.80 8.40 -21.46
C SER A 168 5.04 9.91 -21.40
N GLY A 169 6.24 10.32 -20.99
CA GLY A 169 6.65 11.73 -20.85
C GLY A 169 6.13 12.46 -19.60
N LYS A 170 5.35 11.81 -18.74
CA LYS A 170 4.79 12.38 -17.51
C LYS A 170 5.52 11.86 -16.29
N GLN A 171 5.62 12.67 -15.25
CA GLN A 171 6.02 12.26 -13.91
C GLN A 171 4.82 11.69 -13.14
N VAL A 172 5.07 10.85 -12.13
CA VAL A 172 4.00 10.22 -11.34
C VAL A 172 3.10 11.25 -10.66
N GLN A 173 3.68 12.33 -10.13
CA GLN A 173 2.95 13.40 -9.47
C GLN A 173 2.12 14.24 -10.45
N ASP A 174 2.45 14.26 -11.75
CA ASP A 174 1.62 14.87 -12.79
C ASP A 174 0.30 14.14 -13.01
N VAL A 175 0.29 12.85 -12.70
CA VAL A 175 -0.86 11.97 -12.94
C VAL A 175 -1.69 11.80 -11.67
N LEU A 176 -1.03 11.65 -10.52
CA LEU A 176 -1.68 11.25 -9.26
C LEU A 176 -1.71 12.35 -8.20
N GLY A 177 -0.94 13.44 -8.40
CA GLY A 177 -0.62 14.35 -7.30
C GLY A 177 0.38 13.70 -6.33
N GLY A 178 0.67 14.36 -5.22
CA GLY A 178 1.57 13.89 -4.18
C GLY A 178 1.18 14.43 -2.81
N ASN A 179 1.39 13.63 -1.77
CA ASN A 179 1.21 14.05 -0.39
C ASN A 179 2.41 14.89 0.08
N THR A 180 2.21 15.75 1.07
CA THR A 180 3.33 16.46 1.70
C THR A 180 4.04 15.54 2.71
N LEU A 181 5.32 15.81 2.99
CA LEU A 181 6.03 15.17 4.08
C LEU A 181 5.94 16.04 5.33
N GLY A 182 5.56 15.46 6.47
CA GLY A 182 5.46 16.12 7.76
C GLY A 182 6.64 15.75 8.66
N ILE A 183 7.36 16.76 9.13
CA ILE A 183 8.49 16.60 10.05
C ILE A 183 8.09 17.16 11.41
N ASP A 184 8.56 16.52 12.49
CA ASP A 184 8.34 16.92 13.89
C ASP A 184 6.87 17.10 14.27
N ARG A 185 6.01 16.18 13.81
CA ARG A 185 4.56 16.25 14.03
C ARG A 185 4.12 15.75 15.42
N GLY A 186 5.07 15.32 16.26
CA GLY A 186 4.77 14.71 17.57
C GLY A 186 4.20 13.30 17.43
N PHE A 187 3.72 12.76 18.54
CA PHE A 187 3.34 11.34 18.62
C PHE A 187 1.84 11.08 18.66
N ASP A 188 1.02 12.10 18.84
CA ASP A 188 -0.43 12.00 18.98
C ASP A 188 -1.11 12.65 17.76
N ASN A 189 -1.32 11.85 16.72
CA ASN A 189 -1.93 12.30 15.47
C ASN A 189 -3.04 11.34 15.07
N GLU A 190 -4.12 11.85 14.54
CA GLU A 190 -5.12 11.07 13.82
C GLU A 190 -4.60 10.82 12.40
N VAL A 191 -4.49 9.55 12.02
CA VAL A 191 -3.98 9.17 10.70
C VAL A 191 -4.87 8.13 10.02
N LYS A 192 -4.84 8.16 8.69
CA LYS A 192 -5.29 7.08 7.84
C LYS A 192 -4.07 6.36 7.29
N ILE A 193 -4.07 5.03 7.42
CA ILE A 193 -3.08 4.16 6.80
C ILE A 193 -3.75 3.42 5.65
N THR A 194 -3.04 3.23 4.54
CA THR A 194 -3.50 2.38 3.43
C THR A 194 -2.33 1.53 2.97
N GLY A 195 -2.51 0.22 2.89
CA GLY A 195 -1.47 -0.73 2.52
C GLY A 195 -1.99 -1.92 1.74
N TYR A 196 -1.07 -2.72 1.24
CA TYR A 196 -1.31 -3.88 0.37
C TYR A 196 -0.79 -5.16 1.04
N PRO A 197 -1.64 -5.88 1.84
CA PRO A 197 -1.24 -7.16 2.42
C PRO A 197 -1.01 -8.21 1.33
N THR A 198 0.03 -9.04 1.46
CA THR A 198 0.34 -10.10 0.48
C THR A 198 -0.75 -11.16 0.35
N SER A 199 -1.60 -11.33 1.37
CA SER A 199 -2.72 -12.29 1.34
C SER A 199 -3.85 -11.91 0.39
N ARG A 200 -3.86 -10.68 -0.14
CA ARG A 200 -4.93 -10.19 -1.03
C ARG A 200 -4.44 -9.21 -2.08
N ASN A 201 -5.06 -9.21 -3.24
CA ASN A 201 -4.75 -8.32 -4.36
C ASN A 201 -5.57 -7.00 -4.32
N THR A 202 -5.92 -6.52 -3.14
CA THR A 202 -6.64 -5.25 -2.93
C THR A 202 -6.12 -4.57 -1.67
N PRO A 203 -6.07 -3.23 -1.64
CA PRO A 203 -5.61 -2.52 -0.45
C PRO A 203 -6.57 -2.66 0.72
N ILE A 204 -6.03 -2.49 1.91
CA ILE A 204 -6.79 -2.22 3.13
C ILE A 204 -6.50 -0.80 3.61
N SER A 205 -7.40 -0.24 4.38
CA SER A 205 -7.19 1.03 5.09
C SER A 205 -7.68 0.90 6.53
N CYS A 206 -7.06 1.68 7.39
CA CYS A 206 -7.45 1.85 8.79
C CYS A 206 -7.33 3.33 9.15
N GLN A 207 -8.14 3.79 10.11
CA GLN A 207 -7.99 5.08 10.76
C GLN A 207 -7.87 4.88 12.25
N ASN A 208 -6.86 5.50 12.87
CA ASN A 208 -6.70 5.51 14.32
C ASN A 208 -5.72 6.62 14.74
N ARG A 209 -5.52 6.74 16.04
CA ARG A 209 -4.55 7.65 16.65
C ARG A 209 -3.20 6.98 16.84
N THR A 210 -2.15 7.70 16.48
CA THR A 210 -0.79 7.32 16.81
C THR A 210 -0.49 7.56 18.27
N THR A 211 0.42 6.79 18.81
CA THR A 211 0.95 6.93 20.18
C THR A 211 2.47 6.86 20.14
N LYS A 212 3.10 7.35 21.19
CA LYS A 212 4.55 7.23 21.37
C LYS A 212 4.92 5.81 21.79
N PHE A 213 5.78 5.14 21.02
CA PHE A 213 6.43 3.90 21.43
C PHE A 213 7.78 4.19 22.12
N SER A 214 8.65 4.96 21.46
CA SER A 214 9.92 5.44 22.00
C SER A 214 10.12 6.93 21.65
N ASP A 215 11.29 7.49 21.88
CA ASP A 215 11.61 8.86 21.43
C ASP A 215 11.76 8.95 19.90
N THR A 216 11.99 7.82 19.24
CA THR A 216 12.30 7.70 17.82
C THR A 216 11.28 6.85 17.03
N GLN A 217 10.25 6.31 17.70
CA GLN A 217 9.26 5.43 17.07
C GLN A 217 7.83 5.80 17.45
N LEU A 218 6.96 5.80 16.46
CA LEU A 218 5.51 5.87 16.57
C LEU A 218 4.91 4.47 16.64
N ARG A 219 3.73 4.35 17.26
CA ARG A 219 2.93 3.12 17.29
C ARG A 219 1.47 3.42 16.97
N ILE A 220 0.80 2.49 16.30
CA ILE A 220 -0.64 2.54 16.04
C ILE A 220 -1.26 1.15 16.19
N GLN A 221 -2.56 1.10 16.54
CA GLN A 221 -3.36 -0.12 16.51
C GLN A 221 -4.27 -0.08 15.28
N CYS A 222 -4.03 -0.99 14.35
CA CYS A 222 -4.81 -1.18 13.13
C CYS A 222 -4.83 -2.67 12.81
N THR A 223 -6.01 -3.26 12.65
CA THR A 223 -6.13 -4.71 12.39
C THR A 223 -5.71 -5.08 10.96
N ASP A 224 -5.30 -6.33 10.76
CA ASP A 224 -5.00 -6.94 9.46
C ASP A 224 -3.82 -6.31 8.67
N PHE A 225 -2.94 -5.54 9.31
CA PHE A 225 -1.75 -4.97 8.66
C PHE A 225 -0.59 -5.98 8.69
N GLU A 226 -0.78 -7.10 8.01
CA GLU A 226 0.19 -8.18 7.85
C GLU A 226 1.29 -7.87 6.81
N GLY A 227 2.16 -8.86 6.54
CA GLY A 227 3.22 -8.75 5.54
C GLY A 227 2.74 -8.20 4.19
N GLY A 228 3.55 -7.35 3.55
CA GLY A 228 3.21 -6.57 2.34
C GLY A 228 2.66 -5.17 2.63
N THR A 229 2.15 -4.91 3.83
CA THR A 229 1.74 -3.55 4.22
C THR A 229 2.92 -2.65 4.59
N SER A 230 4.12 -3.18 4.72
CA SER A 230 5.37 -2.43 4.88
C SER A 230 5.47 -1.25 3.90
N GLY A 231 5.88 -0.08 4.38
CA GLY A 231 5.94 1.15 3.59
C GLY A 231 4.59 1.89 3.45
N SER A 232 3.50 1.39 4.02
CA SER A 232 2.20 2.08 4.06
C SER A 232 2.32 3.47 4.66
N PRO A 233 1.87 4.55 3.99
CA PRO A 233 1.95 5.90 4.52
C PRO A 233 0.96 6.10 5.67
N TRP A 234 1.41 6.74 6.74
CA TRP A 234 0.59 7.25 7.84
C TRP A 234 0.20 8.69 7.52
N LEU A 235 -1.01 8.87 6.99
CA LEU A 235 -1.47 10.11 6.40
C LEU A 235 -2.32 10.92 7.38
N ALA A 236 -1.77 12.01 7.91
CA ALA A 236 -2.45 13.00 8.74
C ALA A 236 -2.99 14.17 7.90
N ASP A 237 -3.85 15.00 8.50
CA ASP A 237 -4.33 16.29 7.98
C ASP A 237 -4.86 16.20 6.53
N TYR A 238 -5.71 15.23 6.25
CA TYR A 238 -6.30 15.12 4.92
C TYR A 238 -7.18 16.33 4.58
N ASP A 239 -6.84 17.01 3.48
CA ASP A 239 -7.63 18.10 2.92
C ASP A 239 -8.50 17.58 1.75
N PRO A 240 -9.84 17.56 1.90
CA PRO A 240 -10.74 17.07 0.85
C PRO A 240 -10.81 17.97 -0.39
N LYS A 241 -10.25 19.18 -0.38
CA LYS A 241 -10.22 20.07 -1.54
C LYS A 241 -9.05 19.79 -2.46
N SER A 242 -7.87 19.55 -1.89
CA SER A 242 -6.66 19.21 -2.63
C SER A 242 -6.48 17.70 -2.78
N HIS A 243 -7.30 16.91 -2.11
CA HIS A 243 -7.17 15.45 -1.98
C HIS A 243 -5.77 15.01 -1.50
N THR A 244 -5.08 15.88 -0.75
CA THR A 244 -3.74 15.62 -0.20
C THR A 244 -3.78 15.51 1.31
N GLY A 245 -2.77 14.86 1.85
CA GLY A 245 -2.51 14.82 3.29
C GLY A 245 -1.01 14.94 3.56
N THR A 246 -0.65 14.78 4.82
CA THR A 246 0.72 14.88 5.31
C THR A 246 1.19 13.50 5.77
N VAL A 247 2.17 12.92 5.09
CA VAL A 247 2.80 11.66 5.51
C VAL A 247 3.71 11.95 6.70
N ILE A 248 3.42 11.35 7.85
CA ILE A 248 4.15 11.55 9.12
C ILE A 248 4.90 10.30 9.59
N GLY A 249 4.78 9.20 8.85
CA GLY A 249 5.42 7.91 9.07
C GLY A 249 5.13 6.98 7.90
N VAL A 250 5.88 5.91 7.82
CA VAL A 250 5.59 4.75 6.96
C VAL A 250 5.68 3.49 7.82
N LEU A 251 4.84 2.51 7.55
CA LEU A 251 4.85 1.24 8.28
C LEU A 251 6.21 0.56 8.08
N GLY A 252 6.95 0.40 9.17
CA GLY A 252 8.33 -0.07 9.22
C GLY A 252 8.94 0.26 10.58
N GLY A 253 10.27 0.27 10.70
CA GLY A 253 10.97 0.54 11.95
C GLY A 253 10.94 -0.65 12.89
N HIS A 254 10.52 -0.46 14.14
CA HIS A 254 10.56 -1.49 15.16
C HIS A 254 9.92 -2.80 14.67
N GLU A 255 10.70 -3.90 14.74
CA GLU A 255 10.29 -5.24 14.26
C GLU A 255 9.82 -5.25 12.79
N GLY A 256 10.44 -4.40 11.92
CA GLY A 256 10.04 -4.30 10.51
C GLY A 256 8.63 -3.73 10.29
N GLY A 257 8.05 -3.11 11.32
CA GLY A 257 6.70 -2.56 11.31
C GLY A 257 5.73 -3.23 12.30
N GLY A 258 6.18 -4.32 12.95
CA GLY A 258 5.47 -5.05 13.98
C GLY A 258 5.34 -6.54 13.68
N ASP A 259 5.47 -7.38 14.71
CA ASP A 259 5.31 -8.84 14.63
C ASP A 259 3.82 -9.27 14.69
N GLU A 260 2.92 -8.37 15.10
CA GLU A 260 1.48 -8.63 15.24
C GLU A 260 0.69 -7.82 14.21
N ASP A 261 -0.23 -8.45 13.48
CA ASP A 261 -1.02 -7.83 12.41
C ASP A 261 -1.92 -6.67 12.89
N ASP A 262 -2.15 -6.55 14.20
CA ASP A 262 -3.02 -5.55 14.82
C ASP A 262 -2.25 -4.34 15.39
N VAL A 263 -0.92 -4.37 15.37
CA VAL A 263 -0.06 -3.31 15.91
C VAL A 263 1.04 -3.01 14.92
N SER A 264 1.14 -1.74 14.52
CA SER A 264 2.18 -1.29 13.60
C SER A 264 3.03 -0.19 14.18
N TYR A 265 4.27 -0.08 13.69
CA TYR A 265 5.25 0.91 14.07
C TYR A 265 5.72 1.72 12.86
N ALA A 266 6.31 2.89 13.14
CA ALA A 266 6.96 3.74 12.14
C ALA A 266 8.09 4.54 12.79
N ALA A 267 9.20 4.71 12.10
CA ALA A 267 10.24 5.65 12.49
C ALA A 267 9.64 7.07 12.62
N TYR A 268 10.04 7.81 13.66
CA TYR A 268 9.63 9.20 13.85
C TYR A 268 10.29 10.10 12.82
N PHE A 269 9.50 10.88 12.09
CA PHE A 269 10.02 11.80 11.09
C PHE A 269 10.55 13.09 11.72
N GLY A 270 11.80 13.03 12.18
CA GLY A 270 12.58 14.15 12.70
C GLY A 270 13.57 14.72 11.69
N GLU A 271 14.61 15.37 12.23
CA GLU A 271 15.64 16.05 11.46
C GLU A 271 16.37 15.10 10.46
N ASP A 272 16.60 13.84 10.83
CA ASP A 272 17.34 12.90 9.99
C ASP A 272 16.51 12.47 8.78
N ILE A 273 15.21 12.22 8.94
CA ILE A 273 14.32 11.96 7.79
C ILE A 273 14.17 13.22 6.92
N ALA A 274 14.20 14.42 7.51
CA ALA A 274 14.23 15.67 6.73
C ALA A 274 15.51 15.80 5.87
N LYS A 275 16.67 15.41 6.41
CA LYS A 275 17.94 15.37 5.67
C LYS A 275 17.91 14.34 4.55
N LEU A 276 17.40 13.12 4.84
CA LEU A 276 17.25 12.07 3.84
C LEU A 276 16.33 12.51 2.69
N TYR A 277 15.18 13.12 3.02
CA TYR A 277 14.26 13.68 2.02
C TYR A 277 14.92 14.78 1.17
N LYS A 278 15.67 15.68 1.79
CA LYS A 278 16.41 16.72 1.06
C LYS A 278 17.47 16.11 0.13
N HIS A 279 18.21 15.11 0.60
CA HIS A 279 19.17 14.38 -0.23
C HIS A 279 18.45 13.71 -1.42
N ALA A 280 17.32 13.05 -1.18
CA ALA A 280 16.53 12.43 -2.24
C ALA A 280 16.03 13.46 -3.28
N GLN A 281 15.67 14.67 -2.86
CA GLN A 281 15.29 15.77 -3.77
C GLN A 281 16.46 16.28 -4.64
N ASP A 282 17.70 16.20 -4.15
CA ASP A 282 18.88 16.61 -4.92
C ASP A 282 19.28 15.54 -5.97
N GLU A 283 18.76 14.31 -5.83
CA GLU A 283 18.98 13.14 -6.69
C GLU A 283 17.81 12.84 -7.66
N ASP A 284 16.79 13.62 -7.62
CA ASP A 284 15.46 13.53 -8.25
C ASP A 284 15.47 13.94 -9.76
#